data_0ba0f682c0072eff46ec4db18c9ce331
#
_entry.id   0ba0f682c0072eff46ec4db18c9ce331
#
_cell.length_a   1.000
_cell.length_b   1.000
_cell.length_c   1.000
_cell.angle_alpha   90.00
_cell.angle_beta   90.00
_cell.angle_gamma   90.00
#
_symmetry.space_group_name_H-M   'P 1'
#
loop_
_entity.id
_entity.type
_entity.pdbx_description
1 polymer ?
#
loop_
_entity_poly.entity_id
_entity_poly.type
_entity_poly.pdbx_seq_one_letter_code
_entity_poly.pdbx_strand_id
1 'polypeptide(L)'
;WPSEYLRFLDTLNVFNINILELTGVSCATKIDHAAKLLAMACFPLVLVLYSTIKLCHGRARSTFRISSSDTSKHLKLWTHAVEQAFDVIDREGDELLEALEVIDFFDHLGVKLTEKQSLQKIRSWSQDPTAMALTREQFVTVLIADAQKHQLVAKHQQDKAIAWMDDFVTVSKALSSVGELMFAIHAPVSQAAFEWFWFVQLGDKAVLRVDPAIYQESEKWESMFPVAMFVLLVLTAGLPLFLGFYLFTHRYELDSIGVLSRFGWSYDRYSPGVEWWGIHEIVRKLILTGLLIYVPSVSMRVCVALVVSILAVMNLNYWEPFKNKIVFWVSEIAFIMTAVKYVVAMLRLSTPEENINVEQRSKAVGVFLIAVDAMTFVLFFMSGVLCIVWLFRSWKAAE
;
A
#
# COMPACT_ATOMS: atom_id res chain seq x y z
N TRP A 1 -12.18 -10.91 25.54
CA TRP A 1 -12.63 -11.86 24.51
C TRP A 1 -12.72 -13.27 25.10
N PRO A 2 -13.58 -14.18 24.55
CA PRO A 2 -13.60 -15.59 24.93
C PRO A 2 -12.24 -16.27 24.70
N SER A 3 -11.89 -17.23 25.56
CA SER A 3 -10.60 -17.94 25.50
C SER A 3 -10.37 -18.66 24.17
N GLU A 4 -11.44 -19.23 23.61
CA GLU A 4 -11.43 -19.90 22.30
C GLU A 4 -11.13 -18.92 21.17
N TYR A 5 -11.71 -17.71 21.23
CA TYR A 5 -11.47 -16.66 20.27
C TYR A 5 -10.05 -16.09 20.36
N LEU A 6 -9.52 -15.93 21.58
CA LEU A 6 -8.13 -15.52 21.77
C LEU A 6 -7.15 -16.55 21.19
N ARG A 7 -7.37 -17.84 21.42
CA ARG A 7 -6.55 -18.92 20.81
C ARG A 7 -6.64 -18.92 19.28
N PHE A 8 -7.82 -18.67 18.74
CA PHE A 8 -7.99 -18.54 17.30
C PHE A 8 -7.24 -17.32 16.75
N LEU A 9 -7.32 -16.16 17.42
CA LEU A 9 -6.56 -14.97 17.05
C LEU A 9 -5.05 -15.20 17.16
N ASP A 10 -4.57 -15.90 18.19
CA ASP A 10 -3.16 -16.28 18.32
C ASP A 10 -2.71 -17.17 17.15
N THR A 11 -3.57 -18.06 16.69
CA THR A 11 -3.30 -18.89 15.51
C THR A 11 -3.28 -18.02 14.23
N LEU A 12 -4.17 -17.03 14.12
CA LEU A 12 -4.21 -16.10 12.99
C LEU A 12 -3.13 -15.02 13.04
N ASN A 13 -2.55 -14.73 14.20
CA ASN A 13 -1.38 -13.84 14.33
C ASN A 13 -0.20 -14.30 13.48
N VAL A 14 -0.17 -15.59 13.12
CA VAL A 14 0.73 -16.12 12.09
C VAL A 14 0.59 -15.33 10.77
N PHE A 15 -0.61 -14.85 10.43
CA PHE A 15 -0.87 -14.08 9.20
C PHE A 15 -0.78 -12.56 9.40
N ASN A 16 -0.80 -12.08 10.63
CA ASN A 16 -0.57 -10.68 10.98
C ASN A 16 0.94 -10.43 11.10
N ILE A 17 1.68 -10.44 10.03
CA ILE A 17 3.11 -10.10 9.82
C ILE A 17 3.87 -9.69 11.12
N ASN A 18 3.57 -10.29 12.23
CA ASN A 18 4.36 -10.24 13.43
C ASN A 18 5.44 -11.34 13.29
N ILE A 19 6.34 -11.13 12.30
CA ILE A 19 7.42 -12.09 11.95
C ILE A 19 8.19 -12.54 13.20
N LEU A 20 8.27 -11.68 14.20
CA LEU A 20 8.92 -11.96 15.48
C LEU A 20 8.10 -12.90 16.41
N GLU A 21 6.77 -12.94 16.27
CA GLU A 21 5.90 -13.87 17.01
C GLU A 21 5.70 -15.20 16.26
N LEU A 22 5.80 -15.16 14.93
CA LEU A 22 5.57 -16.29 14.02
C LEU A 22 6.59 -17.42 14.17
N THR A 23 7.80 -17.10 14.57
CA THR A 23 8.95 -18.04 14.53
C THR A 23 9.13 -18.85 15.80
N GLY A 24 8.24 -18.74 16.80
CA GLY A 24 8.51 -19.31 18.12
C GLY A 24 9.77 -18.73 18.80
N VAL A 25 10.37 -17.71 18.16
CA VAL A 25 11.57 -17.02 18.66
C VAL A 25 11.26 -16.31 19.97
N SER A 26 10.02 -15.82 20.14
CA SER A 26 9.56 -15.23 21.39
C SER A 26 9.55 -16.24 22.56
N CYS A 27 9.38 -17.55 22.30
CA CYS A 27 9.50 -18.59 23.31
C CYS A 27 10.94 -19.04 23.53
N ALA A 28 11.79 -18.98 22.49
CA ALA A 28 13.19 -19.37 22.53
C ALA A 28 14.12 -18.23 23.01
N THR A 29 13.78 -16.99 22.66
CA THR A 29 14.45 -15.77 23.11
C THR A 29 13.41 -14.90 23.81
N LYS A 30 13.65 -14.48 25.05
CA LYS A 30 12.83 -13.47 25.73
C LYS A 30 13.00 -12.12 25.03
N ILE A 31 12.35 -11.98 23.85
CA ILE A 31 12.33 -10.71 23.14
C ILE A 31 11.41 -9.80 23.93
N ASP A 32 11.98 -8.85 24.62
CA ASP A 32 11.22 -7.84 25.33
C ASP A 32 10.58 -6.80 24.36
N HIS A 33 9.67 -6.02 24.88
CA HIS A 33 8.96 -5.03 24.08
C HIS A 33 9.89 -3.94 23.48
N ALA A 34 11.00 -3.64 24.15
CA ALA A 34 12.03 -2.71 23.66
C ALA A 34 12.70 -3.23 22.37
N ALA A 35 13.09 -4.51 22.36
CA ALA A 35 13.68 -5.13 21.18
C ALA A 35 12.68 -5.23 20.03
N LYS A 36 11.41 -5.52 20.32
CA LYS A 36 10.31 -5.51 19.33
C LYS A 36 10.15 -4.12 18.69
N LEU A 37 10.09 -3.08 19.51
CA LEU A 37 9.98 -1.69 19.02
C LEU A 37 11.19 -1.29 18.16
N LEU A 38 12.40 -1.63 18.60
CA LEU A 38 13.62 -1.36 17.84
C LEU A 38 13.63 -2.08 16.49
N ALA A 39 13.27 -3.35 16.45
CA ALA A 39 13.16 -4.11 15.21
C ALA A 39 12.14 -3.50 14.25
N MET A 40 10.98 -3.08 14.75
CA MET A 40 9.95 -2.40 13.97
C MET A 40 10.40 -1.01 13.48
N ALA A 41 11.17 -0.27 14.27
CA ALA A 41 11.74 1.02 13.86
C ALA A 41 12.83 0.86 12.79
N CYS A 42 13.63 -0.20 12.87
CA CYS A 42 14.70 -0.47 11.90
C CYS A 42 14.17 -1.02 10.57
N PHE A 43 13.03 -1.72 10.56
CA PHE A 43 12.51 -2.37 9.38
C PHE A 43 12.26 -1.39 8.21
N PRO A 44 11.59 -0.24 8.37
CA PRO A 44 11.46 0.75 7.31
C PRO A 44 12.80 1.27 6.78
N LEU A 45 13.79 1.47 7.66
CA LEU A 45 15.13 1.91 7.27
C LEU A 45 15.84 0.86 6.42
N VAL A 46 15.73 -0.41 6.78
CA VAL A 46 16.28 -1.54 6.00
C VAL A 46 15.62 -1.61 4.62
N LEU A 47 14.31 -1.39 4.51
CA LEU A 47 13.61 -1.36 3.25
C LEU A 47 14.08 -0.21 2.35
N VAL A 48 14.22 0.98 2.90
CA VAL A 48 14.74 2.14 2.16
C VAL A 48 16.19 1.88 1.71
N LEU A 49 17.03 1.33 2.59
CA LEU A 49 18.41 0.97 2.25
C LEU A 49 18.46 -0.09 1.14
N TYR A 50 17.68 -1.15 1.25
CA TYR A 50 17.58 -2.20 0.21
C TYR A 50 17.15 -1.60 -1.14
N SER A 51 16.19 -0.71 -1.13
CA SER A 51 15.69 -0.06 -2.34
C SER A 51 16.72 0.87 -2.96
N THR A 52 17.44 1.65 -2.14
CA THR A 52 18.53 2.50 -2.62
C THR A 52 19.68 1.69 -3.23
N ILE A 53 20.07 0.58 -2.61
CA ILE A 53 21.07 -0.34 -3.16
C ILE A 53 20.60 -0.91 -4.51
N LYS A 54 19.34 -1.34 -4.58
CA LYS A 54 18.74 -1.88 -5.81
C LYS A 54 18.70 -0.83 -6.93
N LEU A 55 18.37 0.42 -6.60
CA LEU A 55 18.41 1.54 -7.53
C LEU A 55 19.82 1.84 -8.03
N CYS A 56 20.81 1.90 -7.14
CA CYS A 56 22.21 2.11 -7.52
C CYS A 56 22.73 0.99 -8.42
N HIS A 57 22.36 -0.26 -8.13
CA HIS A 57 22.74 -1.41 -8.93
C HIS A 57 22.05 -1.43 -10.31
N GLY A 58 20.77 -1.05 -10.37
CA GLY A 58 20.02 -0.88 -11.62
C GLY A 58 20.68 0.16 -12.53
N ARG A 59 20.98 1.34 -12.00
CA ARG A 59 21.66 2.44 -12.74
C ARG A 59 23.03 2.02 -13.28
N ALA A 60 23.83 1.32 -12.49
CA ALA A 60 25.12 0.81 -12.94
C ALA A 60 24.98 -0.20 -14.09
N ARG A 61 23.94 -1.05 -14.07
CA ARG A 61 23.66 -2.01 -15.14
C ARG A 61 23.19 -1.34 -16.42
N SER A 62 22.31 -0.33 -16.35
CA SER A 62 21.79 0.38 -17.52
C SER A 62 22.93 1.10 -18.27
N THR A 63 23.79 1.79 -17.54
CA THR A 63 24.95 2.48 -18.12
C THR A 63 25.89 1.51 -18.85
N PHE A 64 26.11 0.32 -18.32
CA PHE A 64 26.95 -0.69 -18.94
C PHE A 64 26.31 -1.33 -20.19
N ARG A 65 24.97 -1.54 -20.17
CA ARG A 65 24.24 -2.11 -21.31
C ARG A 65 24.22 -1.21 -22.54
N ILE A 66 24.08 0.10 -22.35
CA ILE A 66 24.00 1.09 -23.43
C ILE A 66 25.35 1.27 -24.13
N SER A 67 26.46 1.03 -23.44
CA SER A 67 27.81 1.11 -23.99
C SER A 67 28.17 -0.01 -24.98
N SER A 68 27.29 -0.98 -25.23
CA SER A 68 27.57 -2.05 -26.20
C SER A 68 27.38 -1.55 -27.66
N SER A 69 28.39 -1.70 -28.49
CA SER A 69 28.42 -1.22 -29.90
C SER A 69 27.59 -2.07 -30.90
N ASP A 70 26.80 -3.03 -30.40
CA ASP A 70 26.05 -3.98 -31.23
C ASP A 70 24.67 -3.40 -31.56
N THR A 71 24.45 -3.02 -32.81
CA THR A 71 23.20 -2.43 -33.31
C THR A 71 21.98 -3.33 -33.10
N SER A 72 22.15 -4.65 -33.16
CA SER A 72 21.06 -5.60 -32.95
C SER A 72 20.60 -5.62 -31.46
N LYS A 73 21.54 -5.53 -30.52
CA LYS A 73 21.25 -5.42 -29.10
C LYS A 73 20.63 -4.07 -28.76
N HIS A 74 21.09 -3.00 -29.37
CA HIS A 74 20.53 -1.67 -29.18
C HIS A 74 19.06 -1.61 -29.61
N LEU A 75 18.73 -2.17 -30.77
CA LEU A 75 17.35 -2.22 -31.25
C LEU A 75 16.42 -3.02 -30.31
N LYS A 76 16.90 -4.16 -29.80
CA LYS A 76 16.13 -4.94 -28.80
C LYS A 76 15.92 -4.16 -27.51
N LEU A 77 16.92 -3.43 -27.03
CA LEU A 77 16.79 -2.58 -25.85
C LEU A 77 15.81 -1.44 -26.08
N TRP A 78 15.85 -0.82 -27.26
CA TRP A 78 14.91 0.21 -27.65
C TRP A 78 13.49 -0.32 -27.73
N THR A 79 13.25 -1.45 -28.39
CA THR A 79 11.94 -2.09 -28.45
C THR A 79 11.39 -2.34 -27.06
N HIS A 80 12.18 -2.94 -26.18
CA HIS A 80 11.77 -3.21 -24.82
C HIS A 80 11.50 -1.93 -24.01
N ALA A 81 12.30 -0.88 -24.20
CA ALA A 81 12.06 0.41 -23.55
C ALA A 81 10.77 1.07 -24.04
N VAL A 82 10.46 0.98 -25.33
CA VAL A 82 9.22 1.54 -25.91
C VAL A 82 7.99 0.76 -25.42
N GLU A 83 8.07 -0.58 -25.36
CA GLU A 83 6.99 -1.41 -24.80
C GLU A 83 6.72 -1.08 -23.33
N GLN A 84 7.77 -0.95 -22.53
CA GLN A 84 7.64 -0.53 -21.14
C GLN A 84 7.14 0.90 -21.00
N ALA A 85 7.52 1.80 -21.92
CA ALA A 85 7.02 3.14 -21.96
C ALA A 85 5.51 3.17 -22.19
N PHE A 86 5.03 2.35 -23.10
CA PHE A 86 3.59 2.23 -23.35
C PHE A 86 2.83 1.86 -22.08
N ASP A 87 3.25 0.80 -21.37
CA ASP A 87 2.64 0.34 -20.12
C ASP A 87 2.62 1.40 -19.00
N VAL A 88 3.54 2.33 -19.05
CA VAL A 88 3.64 3.43 -18.07
C VAL A 88 2.78 4.63 -18.48
N ILE A 89 2.63 4.86 -19.78
CA ILE A 89 1.97 6.03 -20.35
C ILE A 89 0.48 5.79 -20.49
N ASP A 90 0.08 4.58 -20.90
CA ASP A 90 -1.32 4.14 -20.91
C ASP A 90 -1.88 4.10 -19.48
N ARG A 91 -2.52 5.19 -19.09
CA ARG A 91 -2.98 5.42 -17.71
C ARG A 91 -4.28 4.70 -17.39
N GLU A 92 -5.11 4.58 -18.40
CA GLU A 92 -6.43 3.98 -18.25
C GLU A 92 -6.39 2.47 -18.41
N GLY A 93 -5.30 1.93 -18.97
CA GLY A 93 -5.10 0.51 -19.23
C GLY A 93 -6.04 -0.01 -20.31
N ASP A 94 -6.45 0.87 -21.23
CA ASP A 94 -7.35 0.56 -22.32
C ASP A 94 -6.61 0.16 -23.63
N GLU A 95 -5.26 0.07 -23.55
CA GLU A 95 -4.35 -0.24 -24.67
C GLU A 95 -4.37 0.83 -25.78
N LEU A 96 -4.78 2.06 -25.46
CA LEU A 96 -4.81 3.20 -26.35
C LEU A 96 -4.00 4.36 -25.77
N LEU A 97 -3.25 5.07 -26.58
CA LEU A 97 -2.56 6.30 -26.19
C LEU A 97 -3.21 7.53 -26.79
N GLU A 98 -3.72 8.38 -25.93
CA GLU A 98 -4.30 9.66 -26.30
C GLU A 98 -3.23 10.74 -26.54
N ALA A 99 -3.69 11.90 -27.05
CA ALA A 99 -2.80 13.01 -27.41
C ALA A 99 -1.96 13.54 -26.24
N LEU A 100 -2.51 13.58 -25.03
CA LEU A 100 -1.82 14.05 -23.83
C LEU A 100 -0.73 13.08 -23.38
N GLU A 101 -0.99 11.79 -23.45
CA GLU A 101 -0.04 10.74 -23.10
C GLU A 101 1.14 10.68 -24.08
N VAL A 102 0.85 10.86 -25.35
CA VAL A 102 1.89 11.00 -26.40
C VAL A 102 2.74 12.26 -26.15
N ILE A 103 2.15 13.38 -25.75
CA ILE A 103 2.90 14.60 -25.39
C ILE A 103 3.83 14.33 -24.22
N ASP A 104 3.34 13.71 -23.18
CA ASP A 104 4.11 13.39 -21.97
C ASP A 104 5.32 12.50 -22.32
N PHE A 105 5.14 11.51 -23.17
CA PHE A 105 6.24 10.68 -23.65
C PHE A 105 7.32 11.50 -24.37
N PHE A 106 6.92 12.33 -25.33
CA PHE A 106 7.88 13.12 -26.11
C PHE A 106 8.55 14.23 -25.28
N ASP A 107 7.87 14.80 -24.29
CA ASP A 107 8.47 15.77 -23.39
C ASP A 107 9.60 15.15 -22.55
N HIS A 108 9.44 13.90 -22.13
CA HIS A 108 10.50 13.14 -21.46
C HIS A 108 11.70 12.82 -22.37
N LEU A 109 11.49 12.73 -23.68
CA LEU A 109 12.56 12.64 -24.66
C LEU A 109 13.21 14.00 -24.98
N GLY A 110 12.73 15.08 -24.36
CA GLY A 110 13.17 16.45 -24.63
C GLY A 110 12.58 17.05 -25.91
N VAL A 111 11.53 16.45 -26.47
CA VAL A 111 10.83 16.91 -27.67
C VAL A 111 9.47 17.52 -27.24
N LYS A 112 9.39 18.85 -27.22
CA LYS A 112 8.15 19.53 -26.88
C LYS A 112 7.16 19.46 -28.04
N LEU A 113 6.02 18.84 -27.80
CA LEU A 113 4.90 18.78 -28.74
C LEU A 113 3.74 19.61 -28.20
N THR A 114 3.04 20.29 -29.10
CA THR A 114 1.73 20.87 -28.80
C THR A 114 0.65 19.81 -29.04
N GLU A 115 -0.51 19.94 -28.40
CA GLU A 115 -1.65 19.03 -28.60
C GLU A 115 -2.03 18.84 -30.07
N LYS A 116 -2.01 19.93 -30.84
CA LYS A 116 -2.26 19.88 -32.28
C LYS A 116 -1.21 19.04 -33.03
N GLN A 117 0.06 19.13 -32.65
CA GLN A 117 1.13 18.35 -33.24
C GLN A 117 1.06 16.87 -32.82
N SER A 118 0.67 16.60 -31.60
CA SER A 118 0.45 15.25 -31.12
C SER A 118 -0.70 14.58 -31.87
N LEU A 119 -1.85 15.21 -31.99
CA LEU A 119 -2.98 14.71 -32.80
C LEU A 119 -2.60 14.49 -34.28
N GLN A 120 -1.81 15.39 -34.85
CA GLN A 120 -1.32 15.23 -36.23
C GLN A 120 -0.41 13.98 -36.35
N LYS A 121 0.47 13.72 -35.36
CA LYS A 121 1.29 12.51 -35.30
C LYS A 121 0.44 11.26 -35.14
N ILE A 122 -0.52 11.25 -34.23
CA ILE A 122 -1.45 10.12 -34.02
C ILE A 122 -2.13 9.76 -35.35
N ARG A 123 -2.69 10.73 -36.05
CA ARG A 123 -3.35 10.50 -37.35
C ARG A 123 -2.41 9.99 -38.43
N SER A 124 -1.16 10.48 -38.44
CA SER A 124 -0.16 10.02 -39.41
C SER A 124 0.33 8.61 -39.10
N TRP A 125 0.39 8.24 -37.85
CA TRP A 125 0.88 6.93 -37.38
C TRP A 125 -0.19 5.84 -37.43
N SER A 126 -1.43 6.18 -37.12
CA SER A 126 -2.57 5.28 -37.24
C SER A 126 -3.01 5.05 -38.68
N GLN A 127 -2.54 5.90 -39.64
CA GLN A 127 -3.02 5.96 -41.03
C GLN A 127 -4.52 6.26 -41.15
N ASP A 128 -5.14 6.74 -40.08
CA ASP A 128 -6.53 7.16 -40.02
C ASP A 128 -6.62 8.67 -39.71
N PRO A 129 -7.16 9.49 -40.63
CA PRO A 129 -7.27 10.94 -40.45
C PRO A 129 -8.24 11.33 -39.32
N THR A 130 -9.05 10.40 -38.82
CA THR A 130 -10.02 10.64 -37.74
C THR A 130 -9.51 10.11 -36.39
N ALA A 131 -8.39 9.38 -36.34
CA ALA A 131 -7.87 8.79 -35.11
C ALA A 131 -7.56 9.84 -34.05
N MET A 132 -7.97 9.54 -32.82
CA MET A 132 -7.74 10.35 -31.64
C MET A 132 -6.71 9.70 -30.70
N ALA A 133 -6.49 8.39 -30.85
CA ALA A 133 -5.58 7.59 -30.04
C ALA A 133 -4.79 6.60 -30.90
N LEU A 134 -3.68 6.06 -30.35
CA LEU A 134 -2.82 5.04 -30.96
C LEU A 134 -2.94 3.74 -30.20
N THR A 135 -3.06 2.63 -30.91
CA THR A 135 -2.92 1.31 -30.29
C THR A 135 -1.45 1.02 -29.94
N ARG A 136 -1.25 0.10 -29.00
CA ARG A 136 0.08 -0.38 -28.59
C ARG A 136 0.92 -0.81 -29.78
N GLU A 137 0.35 -1.59 -30.68
CA GLU A 137 1.06 -2.11 -31.85
C GLU A 137 1.48 -0.98 -32.81
N GLN A 138 0.61 -0.01 -33.04
CA GLN A 138 0.90 1.15 -33.88
C GLN A 138 2.02 1.99 -33.30
N PHE A 139 1.96 2.31 -32.01
CA PHE A 139 2.97 3.12 -31.30
C PHE A 139 4.35 2.46 -31.33
N VAL A 140 4.42 1.18 -30.95
CA VAL A 140 5.67 0.40 -30.91
C VAL A 140 6.26 0.25 -32.31
N THR A 141 5.43 -0.11 -33.30
CA THR A 141 5.89 -0.31 -34.68
C THR A 141 6.47 0.98 -35.28
N VAL A 142 5.83 2.10 -35.07
CA VAL A 142 6.31 3.39 -35.60
C VAL A 142 7.62 3.82 -34.96
N LEU A 143 7.75 3.70 -33.65
CA LEU A 143 8.97 4.08 -32.94
C LEU A 143 10.15 3.14 -33.26
N ILE A 144 9.89 1.86 -33.50
CA ILE A 144 10.93 0.92 -33.96
C ILE A 144 11.38 1.24 -35.39
N ALA A 145 10.42 1.52 -36.28
CA ALA A 145 10.73 1.90 -37.66
C ALA A 145 11.51 3.22 -37.71
N ASP A 146 11.19 4.18 -36.87
CA ASP A 146 11.91 5.45 -36.76
C ASP A 146 13.32 5.27 -36.19
N ALA A 147 13.49 4.36 -35.21
CA ALA A 147 14.82 4.05 -34.67
C ALA A 147 15.81 3.59 -35.71
N GLN A 148 15.35 2.91 -36.78
CA GLN A 148 16.19 2.47 -37.89
C GLN A 148 16.54 3.62 -38.83
N LYS A 149 15.66 4.61 -38.96
CA LYS A 149 15.82 5.73 -39.89
C LYS A 149 16.40 7.00 -39.27
N HIS A 150 16.41 7.07 -37.92
CA HIS A 150 16.84 8.23 -37.13
C HIS A 150 16.20 9.57 -37.53
N GLN A 151 14.97 9.55 -38.02
CA GLN A 151 14.28 10.73 -38.55
C GLN A 151 13.58 11.57 -37.46
N LEU A 152 12.96 10.92 -36.46
CA LEU A 152 12.27 11.59 -35.37
C LEU A 152 13.14 11.69 -34.12
N VAL A 153 13.90 10.65 -33.81
CA VAL A 153 14.71 10.55 -32.60
C VAL A 153 16.14 10.18 -32.94
N ALA A 154 17.09 11.10 -32.75
CA ALA A 154 18.49 10.86 -32.96
C ALA A 154 19.02 9.75 -32.02
N LYS A 155 20.06 8.99 -32.47
CA LYS A 155 20.65 7.88 -31.70
C LYS A 155 21.00 8.28 -30.26
N HIS A 156 21.57 9.46 -30.05
CA HIS A 156 21.85 9.97 -28.68
C HIS A 156 20.60 10.20 -27.84
N GLN A 157 19.49 10.58 -28.44
CA GLN A 157 18.21 10.71 -27.74
C GLN A 157 17.60 9.34 -27.44
N GLN A 158 17.78 8.35 -28.33
CA GLN A 158 17.37 6.95 -28.05
C GLN A 158 18.16 6.38 -26.88
N ASP A 159 19.47 6.60 -26.80
CA ASP A 159 20.30 6.16 -25.66
C ASP A 159 19.85 6.79 -24.36
N LYS A 160 19.54 8.09 -24.39
CA LYS A 160 18.98 8.79 -23.21
C LYS A 160 17.62 8.26 -22.83
N ALA A 161 16.77 7.97 -23.82
CA ALA A 161 15.44 7.43 -23.58
C ALA A 161 15.50 6.02 -22.97
N ILE A 162 16.35 5.15 -23.49
CA ILE A 162 16.57 3.80 -22.94
C ILE A 162 17.05 3.90 -21.49
N ALA A 163 18.04 4.75 -21.22
CA ALA A 163 18.55 4.95 -19.87
C ALA A 163 17.49 5.51 -18.93
N TRP A 164 16.73 6.49 -19.41
CA TRP A 164 15.66 7.09 -18.64
C TRP A 164 14.53 6.10 -18.34
N MET A 165 14.08 5.32 -19.32
CA MET A 165 13.03 4.32 -19.14
C MET A 165 13.44 3.22 -18.17
N ASP A 166 14.66 2.68 -18.29
CA ASP A 166 15.16 1.65 -17.38
C ASP A 166 15.29 2.19 -15.94
N ASP A 167 15.76 3.43 -15.78
CA ASP A 167 15.84 4.11 -14.47
C ASP A 167 14.41 4.39 -13.91
N PHE A 168 13.53 4.92 -14.74
CA PHE A 168 12.15 5.25 -14.38
C PHE A 168 11.38 4.02 -13.92
N VAL A 169 11.37 2.94 -14.69
CA VAL A 169 10.69 1.68 -14.34
C VAL A 169 11.28 1.07 -13.08
N THR A 170 12.62 1.11 -12.94
CA THR A 170 13.29 0.56 -11.75
C THR A 170 12.95 1.38 -10.50
N VAL A 171 12.97 2.71 -10.60
CA VAL A 171 12.62 3.63 -9.50
C VAL A 171 11.15 3.49 -9.12
N SER A 172 10.25 3.50 -10.11
CA SER A 172 8.80 3.35 -9.88
C SER A 172 8.49 2.05 -9.17
N LYS A 173 8.99 0.91 -9.67
CA LYS A 173 8.79 -0.40 -9.04
C LYS A 173 9.36 -0.46 -7.62
N ALA A 174 10.54 0.13 -7.39
CA ALA A 174 11.14 0.16 -6.06
C ALA A 174 10.32 1.01 -5.09
N LEU A 175 9.88 2.21 -5.50
CA LEU A 175 9.06 3.10 -4.68
C LEU A 175 7.68 2.50 -4.39
N SER A 176 7.01 1.90 -5.40
CA SER A 176 5.74 1.20 -5.20
C SER A 176 5.88 0.07 -4.19
N SER A 177 6.89 -0.79 -4.34
CA SER A 177 7.09 -1.91 -3.43
C SER A 177 7.37 -1.45 -1.99
N VAL A 178 8.18 -0.40 -1.81
CA VAL A 178 8.45 0.18 -0.48
C VAL A 178 7.20 0.82 0.08
N GLY A 179 6.49 1.60 -0.72
CA GLY A 179 5.27 2.29 -0.31
C GLY A 179 4.18 1.33 0.14
N GLU A 180 3.88 0.29 -0.64
CA GLU A 180 2.90 -0.75 -0.29
C GLU A 180 3.29 -1.47 1.00
N LEU A 181 4.57 -1.80 1.15
CA LEU A 181 5.06 -2.46 2.35
C LEU A 181 4.99 -1.53 3.58
N MET A 182 5.33 -0.25 3.42
CA MET A 182 5.16 0.77 4.46
C MET A 182 3.70 0.90 4.89
N PHE A 183 2.77 0.86 3.95
CA PHE A 183 1.33 0.85 4.24
C PHE A 183 0.91 -0.39 5.04
N ALA A 184 1.42 -1.57 4.67
CA ALA A 184 1.11 -2.82 5.33
C ALA A 184 1.62 -2.87 6.78
N ILE A 185 2.84 -2.39 7.02
CA ILE A 185 3.46 -2.42 8.36
C ILE A 185 3.09 -1.22 9.23
N HIS A 186 2.48 -0.17 8.67
CA HIS A 186 2.19 1.07 9.40
C HIS A 186 1.37 0.83 10.67
N ALA A 187 0.32 0.01 10.60
CA ALA A 187 -0.54 -0.26 11.75
C ALA A 187 0.19 -0.99 12.89
N PRO A 188 0.88 -2.13 12.69
CA PRO A 188 1.61 -2.79 13.75
C PRO A 188 2.78 -1.97 14.32
N VAL A 189 3.49 -1.22 13.49
CA VAL A 189 4.56 -0.31 13.94
C VAL A 189 4.00 0.80 14.83
N SER A 190 2.90 1.41 14.42
CA SER A 190 2.23 2.46 15.18
C SER A 190 1.67 1.92 16.50
N GLN A 191 1.09 0.72 16.49
CA GLN A 191 0.59 0.07 17.70
C GLN A 191 1.72 -0.14 18.71
N ALA A 192 2.86 -0.68 18.31
CA ALA A 192 4.01 -0.87 19.19
C ALA A 192 4.51 0.44 19.80
N ALA A 193 4.49 1.54 19.01
CA ALA A 193 4.85 2.86 19.50
C ALA A 193 3.83 3.40 20.52
N PHE A 194 2.54 3.22 20.29
CA PHE A 194 1.51 3.60 21.27
C PHE A 194 1.61 2.78 22.55
N GLU A 195 1.82 1.47 22.45
CA GLU A 195 1.98 0.57 23.58
C GLU A 195 3.15 0.99 24.49
N TRP A 196 4.21 1.62 23.94
CA TRP A 196 5.35 2.15 24.73
C TRP A 196 4.98 3.25 25.69
N PHE A 197 3.88 3.94 25.47
CA PHE A 197 3.37 4.99 26.37
C PHE A 197 2.18 4.54 27.20
N TRP A 198 1.84 3.25 27.19
CA TRP A 198 0.69 2.74 27.92
C TRP A 198 1.11 2.10 29.24
N PHE A 199 1.02 2.90 30.30
CA PHE A 199 1.36 2.49 31.66
C PHE A 199 0.15 2.08 32.47
N VAL A 200 0.39 1.18 33.44
CA VAL A 200 -0.56 0.74 34.47
C VAL A 200 0.11 0.87 35.82
N GLN A 201 -0.61 1.43 36.80
CA GLN A 201 -0.11 1.55 38.14
C GLN A 201 -0.08 0.18 38.82
N LEU A 202 1.09 -0.23 39.29
CA LEU A 202 1.26 -1.47 40.05
C LEU A 202 2.00 -1.13 41.37
N GLY A 203 1.25 -0.96 42.45
CA GLY A 203 1.77 -0.42 43.71
C GLY A 203 2.25 1.03 43.51
N ASP A 204 3.50 1.28 43.90
CA ASP A 204 4.11 2.62 43.82
C ASP A 204 4.76 2.91 42.44
N LYS A 205 4.75 1.96 41.51
CA LYS A 205 5.41 2.09 40.20
C LYS A 205 4.42 2.03 39.06
N ALA A 206 4.62 2.92 38.09
CA ALA A 206 3.96 2.85 36.79
C ALA A 206 4.75 1.90 35.87
N VAL A 207 4.19 0.74 35.56
CA VAL A 207 4.82 -0.28 34.71
C VAL A 207 4.18 -0.29 33.32
N LEU A 208 4.98 -0.62 32.31
CA LEU A 208 4.49 -0.77 30.96
C LEU A 208 3.50 -1.95 30.88
N ARG A 209 2.29 -1.72 30.37
CA ARG A 209 1.24 -2.75 30.38
C ARG A 209 1.61 -4.00 29.57
N VAL A 210 2.33 -3.84 28.48
CA VAL A 210 2.76 -4.93 27.57
C VAL A 210 3.98 -5.67 28.10
N ASP A 211 4.83 -5.00 28.90
CA ASP A 211 6.03 -5.59 29.49
C ASP A 211 6.24 -5.03 30.91
N PRO A 212 5.67 -5.67 31.95
CA PRO A 212 5.77 -5.19 33.33
C PRO A 212 7.20 -5.14 33.89
N ALA A 213 8.20 -5.72 33.20
CA ALA A 213 9.61 -5.58 33.57
C ALA A 213 10.16 -4.17 33.30
N ILE A 214 9.47 -3.40 32.47
CA ILE A 214 9.84 -2.01 32.11
C ILE A 214 8.89 -1.08 32.90
N TYR A 215 9.47 -0.24 33.76
CA TYR A 215 8.72 0.78 34.51
C TYR A 215 9.12 2.17 34.03
N GLN A 216 8.23 3.12 34.25
CA GLN A 216 8.47 4.53 33.93
C GLN A 216 9.73 5.02 34.68
N GLU A 217 10.58 5.79 34.01
CA GLU A 217 11.87 6.29 34.54
C GLU A 217 12.93 5.17 34.74
N SER A 218 12.70 3.95 34.22
CA SER A 218 13.78 2.97 34.16
C SER A 218 14.81 3.33 33.08
N GLU A 219 16.07 3.02 33.31
CA GLU A 219 17.16 3.25 32.34
C GLU A 219 16.81 2.69 30.94
N LYS A 220 16.13 1.53 30.91
CA LYS A 220 15.67 0.89 29.69
C LYS A 220 14.56 1.69 28.99
N TRP A 221 13.62 2.24 29.74
CA TRP A 221 12.57 3.08 29.20
C TRP A 221 13.13 4.39 28.65
N GLU A 222 14.02 5.04 29.40
CA GLU A 222 14.65 6.29 28.97
C GLU A 222 15.52 6.12 27.73
N SER A 223 16.28 5.04 27.64
CA SER A 223 17.13 4.76 26.47
C SER A 223 16.34 4.54 25.19
N MET A 224 15.14 3.94 25.29
CA MET A 224 14.27 3.64 24.14
C MET A 224 13.23 4.74 23.84
N PHE A 225 13.04 5.70 24.76
CA PHE A 225 12.12 6.81 24.58
C PHE A 225 12.33 7.60 23.28
N PRO A 226 13.57 7.98 22.87
CA PRO A 226 13.80 8.66 21.62
C PRO A 226 13.39 7.83 20.39
N VAL A 227 13.58 6.50 20.44
CA VAL A 227 13.18 5.57 19.36
C VAL A 227 11.66 5.53 19.26
N ALA A 228 10.95 5.39 20.39
CA ALA A 228 9.49 5.40 20.44
C ALA A 228 8.91 6.72 19.91
N MET A 229 9.49 7.85 20.32
CA MET A 229 9.09 9.18 19.84
C MET A 229 9.36 9.35 18.35
N PHE A 230 10.49 8.87 17.84
CA PHE A 230 10.79 8.90 16.41
C PHE A 230 9.75 8.08 15.61
N VAL A 231 9.43 6.86 16.05
CA VAL A 231 8.41 6.04 15.42
C VAL A 231 7.05 6.73 15.43
N LEU A 232 6.66 7.29 16.58
CA LEU A 232 5.38 7.95 16.74
C LEU A 232 5.26 9.21 15.86
N LEU A 233 6.28 10.07 15.85
CA LEU A 233 6.22 11.34 15.12
C LEU A 233 6.48 11.16 13.63
N VAL A 234 7.46 10.35 13.23
CA VAL A 234 7.91 10.26 11.84
C VAL A 234 7.13 9.17 11.09
N LEU A 235 7.01 7.96 11.65
CA LEU A 235 6.35 6.87 10.95
C LEU A 235 4.83 6.91 11.16
N THR A 236 4.36 7.08 12.39
CA THR A 236 2.92 7.01 12.69
C THR A 236 2.17 8.25 12.25
N ALA A 237 2.61 9.44 12.62
CA ALA A 237 1.96 10.70 12.24
C ALA A 237 2.52 11.27 10.93
N GLY A 238 3.84 11.18 10.72
CA GLY A 238 4.52 11.78 9.59
C GLY A 238 4.13 11.19 8.24
N LEU A 239 3.95 9.85 8.15
CA LEU A 239 3.57 9.21 6.89
C LEU A 239 2.20 9.69 6.37
N PRO A 240 1.09 9.62 7.13
CA PRO A 240 -0.20 10.10 6.63
C PRO A 240 -0.22 11.61 6.38
N LEU A 241 0.47 12.41 7.20
CA LEU A 241 0.58 13.85 7.00
C LEU A 241 1.38 14.18 5.74
N PHE A 242 2.49 13.50 5.49
CA PHE A 242 3.29 13.66 4.28
C PHE A 242 2.48 13.29 3.03
N LEU A 243 1.80 12.15 3.04
CA LEU A 243 0.97 11.73 1.92
C LEU A 243 -0.18 12.72 1.68
N GLY A 244 -0.83 13.19 2.75
CA GLY A 244 -1.89 14.18 2.65
C GLY A 244 -1.40 15.51 2.07
N PHE A 245 -0.27 16.00 2.55
CA PHE A 245 0.34 17.21 2.02
C PHE A 245 0.76 17.05 0.56
N TYR A 246 1.37 15.90 0.23
CA TYR A 246 1.80 15.61 -1.13
C TYR A 246 0.63 15.56 -2.11
N LEU A 247 -0.43 14.81 -1.79
CA LEU A 247 -1.63 14.70 -2.62
C LEU A 247 -2.34 16.05 -2.77
N PHE A 248 -2.40 16.84 -1.69
CA PHE A 248 -2.99 18.17 -1.73
C PHE A 248 -2.20 19.14 -2.63
N THR A 249 -0.88 19.10 -2.56
CA THR A 249 -0.01 19.99 -3.35
C THR A 249 -0.06 19.65 -4.83
N HIS A 250 -0.10 18.34 -5.18
CA HIS A 250 -0.09 17.88 -6.57
C HIS A 250 -1.48 17.49 -7.09
N ARG A 251 -2.56 17.94 -6.44
CA ARG A 251 -3.94 17.51 -6.77
C ARG A 251 -4.38 17.74 -8.22
N TYR A 252 -3.72 18.64 -8.95
CA TYR A 252 -3.98 18.92 -10.37
C TYR A 252 -3.03 18.19 -11.31
N GLU A 253 -2.04 17.49 -10.78
CA GLU A 253 -0.98 16.79 -11.52
C GLU A 253 -0.92 15.30 -11.17
N LEU A 254 -1.94 14.77 -10.48
CA LEU A 254 -1.95 13.37 -10.04
C LEU A 254 -1.87 12.40 -11.22
N ASP A 255 -2.41 12.79 -12.35
CA ASP A 255 -2.36 12.01 -13.58
C ASP A 255 -1.05 12.18 -14.35
N SER A 256 -0.13 13.05 -13.91
CA SER A 256 1.16 13.17 -14.56
C SER A 256 2.03 11.94 -14.32
N ILE A 257 2.75 11.48 -15.34
CA ILE A 257 3.63 10.30 -15.28
C ILE A 257 4.63 10.43 -14.13
N GLY A 258 5.16 11.63 -13.90
CA GLY A 258 6.13 11.89 -12.83
C GLY A 258 5.59 11.69 -11.42
N VAL A 259 4.34 12.04 -11.15
CA VAL A 259 3.67 11.87 -9.86
C VAL A 259 3.17 10.43 -9.73
N LEU A 260 2.53 9.90 -10.76
CA LEU A 260 1.98 8.55 -10.79
C LEU A 260 3.05 7.49 -10.53
N SER A 261 4.20 7.61 -11.20
CA SER A 261 5.31 6.66 -11.05
C SER A 261 5.91 6.62 -9.65
N ARG A 262 5.88 7.74 -8.93
CA ARG A 262 6.48 7.85 -7.58
C ARG A 262 5.50 7.53 -6.48
N PHE A 263 4.25 7.99 -6.60
CA PHE A 263 3.25 7.94 -5.54
C PHE A 263 1.94 7.29 -5.96
N GLY A 264 1.78 6.85 -7.22
CA GLY A 264 0.59 6.18 -7.73
C GLY A 264 0.15 4.99 -6.85
N TRP A 265 1.10 4.23 -6.29
CA TRP A 265 0.82 3.15 -5.34
C TRP A 265 -0.08 3.58 -4.17
N SER A 266 -0.10 4.86 -3.78
CA SER A 266 -0.90 5.37 -2.66
C SER A 266 -2.34 5.74 -3.06
N TYR A 267 -2.60 6.08 -4.32
CA TYR A 267 -3.89 6.61 -4.74
C TYR A 267 -4.47 6.03 -6.04
N ASP A 268 -3.66 5.46 -6.94
CA ASP A 268 -4.13 5.02 -8.26
C ASP A 268 -5.29 4.01 -8.24
N ARG A 269 -5.38 3.20 -7.17
CA ARG A 269 -6.49 2.25 -6.95
C ARG A 269 -7.83 2.91 -6.66
N TYR A 270 -7.85 4.21 -6.36
CA TYR A 270 -9.04 4.94 -5.96
C TYR A 270 -9.64 5.73 -7.13
N SER A 271 -10.94 5.99 -7.04
CA SER A 271 -11.66 6.76 -8.03
C SER A 271 -11.22 8.24 -8.04
N PRO A 272 -11.27 8.94 -9.19
CA PRO A 272 -10.96 10.35 -9.27
C PRO A 272 -11.78 11.18 -8.27
N GLY A 273 -11.12 12.10 -7.56
CA GLY A 273 -11.72 12.94 -6.51
C GLY A 273 -11.69 12.32 -5.10
N VAL A 274 -11.27 11.05 -4.96
CA VAL A 274 -11.20 10.33 -3.67
C VAL A 274 -9.80 9.75 -3.42
N GLU A 275 -8.77 10.28 -4.02
CA GLU A 275 -7.38 9.82 -3.94
C GLU A 275 -6.84 9.83 -2.51
N TRP A 276 -7.42 10.66 -1.64
CA TRP A 276 -7.11 10.76 -0.20
C TRP A 276 -7.57 9.54 0.63
N TRP A 277 -8.33 8.61 0.03
CA TRP A 277 -8.90 7.47 0.76
C TRP A 277 -7.87 6.60 1.46
N GLY A 278 -6.68 6.45 0.88
CA GLY A 278 -5.59 5.73 1.54
C GLY A 278 -5.21 6.32 2.89
N ILE A 279 -5.25 7.65 3.02
CA ILE A 279 -4.99 8.37 4.28
C ILE A 279 -6.11 8.11 5.29
N HIS A 280 -7.37 8.15 4.83
CA HIS A 280 -8.53 7.81 5.66
C HIS A 280 -8.40 6.40 6.25
N GLU A 281 -7.97 5.42 5.46
CA GLU A 281 -7.74 4.06 5.95
C GLU A 281 -6.63 3.97 7.00
N ILE A 282 -5.51 4.69 6.80
CA ILE A 282 -4.44 4.78 7.79
C ILE A 282 -4.98 5.37 9.10
N VAL A 283 -5.66 6.51 9.04
CA VAL A 283 -6.20 7.20 10.22
C VAL A 283 -7.21 6.32 10.94
N ARG A 284 -8.12 5.67 10.22
CA ARG A 284 -9.07 4.72 10.81
C ARG A 284 -8.36 3.58 11.55
N LYS A 285 -7.34 2.98 10.93
CA LYS A 285 -6.55 1.92 11.55
C LYS A 285 -5.83 2.44 12.80
N LEU A 286 -5.21 3.62 12.74
CA LEU A 286 -4.57 4.24 13.91
C LEU A 286 -5.52 4.46 15.08
N ILE A 287 -6.75 4.92 14.80
CA ILE A 287 -7.76 5.10 15.85
C ILE A 287 -8.09 3.74 16.48
N LEU A 288 -8.44 2.74 15.66
CA LEU A 288 -8.92 1.44 16.12
C LEU A 288 -7.84 0.59 16.81
N THR A 289 -6.57 0.67 16.38
CA THR A 289 -5.49 -0.17 16.91
C THR A 289 -4.61 0.53 17.94
N GLY A 290 -4.49 1.87 17.86
CA GLY A 290 -3.55 2.64 18.68
C GLY A 290 -4.23 3.56 19.69
N LEU A 291 -5.01 4.54 19.22
CA LEU A 291 -5.53 5.59 20.08
C LEU A 291 -6.56 5.09 21.11
N LEU A 292 -7.31 4.05 20.77
CA LEU A 292 -8.31 3.49 21.68
C LEU A 292 -7.73 2.91 22.97
N ILE A 293 -6.45 2.54 23.01
CA ILE A 293 -5.82 1.99 24.22
C ILE A 293 -5.81 3.00 25.37
N TYR A 294 -5.80 4.31 25.07
CA TYR A 294 -5.79 5.38 26.07
C TYR A 294 -7.18 5.71 26.63
N VAL A 295 -8.25 5.17 26.08
CA VAL A 295 -9.59 5.33 26.62
C VAL A 295 -9.70 4.47 27.89
N PRO A 296 -9.95 5.06 29.08
CA PRO A 296 -9.83 4.34 30.36
C PRO A 296 -10.85 3.19 30.49
N SER A 297 -12.12 3.45 30.15
CA SER A 297 -13.22 2.48 30.27
C SER A 297 -13.26 1.54 29.07
N VAL A 298 -13.30 0.22 29.35
CA VAL A 298 -13.43 -0.81 28.31
C VAL A 298 -14.74 -0.62 27.51
N SER A 299 -15.84 -0.33 28.20
CA SER A 299 -17.14 -0.09 27.56
C SER A 299 -17.09 1.13 26.64
N MET A 300 -16.48 2.23 27.09
CA MET A 300 -16.32 3.44 26.28
C MET A 300 -15.42 3.18 25.06
N ARG A 301 -14.36 2.41 25.25
CA ARG A 301 -13.44 2.00 24.16
C ARG A 301 -14.18 1.24 23.07
N VAL A 302 -15.00 0.25 23.45
CA VAL A 302 -15.81 -0.54 22.51
C VAL A 302 -16.87 0.33 21.84
N CYS A 303 -17.50 1.25 22.58
CA CYS A 303 -18.47 2.19 22.02
C CYS A 303 -17.85 3.10 20.95
N VAL A 304 -16.70 3.71 21.25
CA VAL A 304 -15.98 4.56 20.28
C VAL A 304 -15.55 3.75 19.06
N ALA A 305 -15.03 2.52 19.26
CA ALA A 305 -14.65 1.64 18.17
C ALA A 305 -15.84 1.29 17.25
N LEU A 306 -17.02 1.05 17.85
CA LEU A 306 -18.24 0.79 17.09
C LEU A 306 -18.66 2.01 16.27
N VAL A 307 -18.66 3.20 16.86
CA VAL A 307 -18.99 4.45 16.16
C VAL A 307 -18.04 4.68 14.99
N VAL A 308 -16.73 4.55 15.20
CA VAL A 308 -15.72 4.71 14.14
C VAL A 308 -15.94 3.68 13.03
N SER A 309 -16.28 2.43 13.37
CA SER A 309 -16.52 1.39 12.38
C SER A 309 -17.79 1.65 11.56
N ILE A 310 -18.87 2.14 12.18
CA ILE A 310 -20.10 2.53 11.47
C ILE A 310 -19.83 3.71 10.54
N LEU A 311 -19.14 4.75 11.03
CA LEU A 311 -18.77 5.90 10.21
C LEU A 311 -17.90 5.48 9.02
N ALA A 312 -17.01 4.50 9.20
CA ALA A 312 -16.18 3.98 8.11
C ALA A 312 -17.01 3.27 7.03
N VAL A 313 -18.03 2.48 7.41
CA VAL A 313 -18.97 1.86 6.45
C VAL A 313 -19.77 2.95 5.72
N MET A 314 -20.26 3.94 6.44
CA MET A 314 -21.03 5.06 5.83
C MET A 314 -20.16 5.85 4.83
N ASN A 315 -18.91 6.17 5.20
CA ASN A 315 -17.98 6.87 4.33
C ASN A 315 -17.63 6.03 3.09
N LEU A 316 -17.42 4.71 3.24
CA LEU A 316 -17.14 3.82 2.12
C LEU A 316 -18.28 3.82 1.09
N ASN A 317 -19.53 3.75 1.56
CA ASN A 317 -20.71 3.75 0.70
C ASN A 317 -21.01 5.13 0.08
N TYR A 318 -20.67 6.21 0.79
CA TYR A 318 -20.90 7.56 0.28
C TYR A 318 -19.90 7.97 -0.82
N TRP A 319 -18.62 7.60 -0.64
CA TRP A 319 -17.55 8.03 -1.55
C TRP A 319 -17.22 7.01 -2.65
N GLU A 320 -17.66 5.75 -2.53
CA GLU A 320 -17.34 4.64 -3.45
C GLU A 320 -15.88 4.68 -3.98
N PRO A 321 -14.88 4.64 -3.08
CA PRO A 321 -13.52 5.06 -3.42
C PRO A 321 -12.78 4.14 -4.38
N PHE A 322 -13.20 2.90 -4.55
CA PHE A 322 -12.45 1.92 -5.34
C PHE A 322 -12.89 1.86 -6.80
N LYS A 323 -11.96 2.02 -7.75
CA LYS A 323 -12.19 1.77 -9.18
C LYS A 323 -12.72 0.35 -9.44
N ASN A 324 -12.19 -0.65 -8.71
CA ASN A 324 -12.59 -2.04 -8.86
C ASN A 324 -13.76 -2.39 -7.92
N LYS A 325 -14.90 -2.76 -8.48
CA LYS A 325 -16.11 -3.12 -7.73
C LYS A 325 -15.92 -4.34 -6.83
N ILE A 326 -15.06 -5.30 -7.20
CA ILE A 326 -14.78 -6.47 -6.35
C ILE A 326 -14.07 -6.01 -5.08
N VAL A 327 -13.06 -5.15 -5.21
CA VAL A 327 -12.33 -4.58 -4.07
C VAL A 327 -13.26 -3.77 -3.17
N PHE A 328 -14.19 -3.01 -3.77
CA PHE A 328 -15.22 -2.28 -3.03
C PHE A 328 -16.06 -3.22 -2.16
N TRP A 329 -16.65 -4.25 -2.73
CA TRP A 329 -17.51 -5.20 -1.99
C TRP A 329 -16.74 -5.96 -0.90
N VAL A 330 -15.51 -6.37 -1.18
CA VAL A 330 -14.66 -7.04 -0.17
C VAL A 330 -14.35 -6.09 0.99
N SER A 331 -14.05 -4.83 0.69
CA SER A 331 -13.79 -3.81 1.72
C SER A 331 -15.05 -3.50 2.54
N GLU A 332 -16.21 -3.42 1.90
CA GLU A 332 -17.48 -3.19 2.57
C GLU A 332 -17.82 -4.32 3.56
N ILE A 333 -17.71 -5.57 3.10
CA ILE A 333 -17.91 -6.73 3.98
C ILE A 333 -16.93 -6.71 5.16
N ALA A 334 -15.64 -6.42 4.92
CA ALA A 334 -14.64 -6.35 5.98
C ALA A 334 -14.95 -5.25 7.01
N PHE A 335 -15.45 -4.10 6.57
CA PHE A 335 -15.86 -3.00 7.46
C PHE A 335 -17.10 -3.34 8.26
N ILE A 336 -18.12 -3.95 7.64
CA ILE A 336 -19.33 -4.42 8.31
C ILE A 336 -18.96 -5.47 9.36
N MET A 337 -18.13 -6.46 9.02
CA MET A 337 -17.70 -7.50 9.97
C MET A 337 -16.93 -6.91 11.16
N THR A 338 -16.14 -5.87 10.94
CA THR A 338 -15.48 -5.13 12.01
C THR A 338 -16.50 -4.48 12.95
N ALA A 339 -17.52 -3.82 12.41
CA ALA A 339 -18.60 -3.23 13.21
C ALA A 339 -19.37 -4.30 13.99
N VAL A 340 -19.70 -5.43 13.36
CA VAL A 340 -20.39 -6.57 14.02
C VAL A 340 -19.59 -7.08 15.22
N LYS A 341 -18.26 -7.19 15.12
CA LYS A 341 -17.40 -7.59 16.25
C LYS A 341 -17.55 -6.63 17.44
N TYR A 342 -17.58 -5.34 17.19
CA TYR A 342 -17.75 -4.35 18.26
C TYR A 342 -19.17 -4.34 18.84
N VAL A 343 -20.21 -4.61 18.03
CA VAL A 343 -21.59 -4.83 18.54
C VAL A 343 -21.62 -6.02 19.51
N VAL A 344 -21.04 -7.15 19.10
CA VAL A 344 -20.97 -8.35 19.95
C VAL A 344 -20.17 -8.10 21.22
N ALA A 345 -19.05 -7.37 21.14
CA ALA A 345 -18.27 -6.97 22.30
C ALA A 345 -19.09 -6.08 23.26
N MET A 346 -19.88 -5.14 22.74
CA MET A 346 -20.72 -4.27 23.53
C MET A 346 -21.87 -5.03 24.21
N LEU A 347 -22.54 -5.93 23.48
CA LEU A 347 -23.59 -6.80 24.07
C LEU A 347 -23.04 -7.66 25.18
N ARG A 348 -21.81 -8.15 25.07
CA ARG A 348 -21.15 -8.91 26.13
C ARG A 348 -20.91 -8.06 27.39
N LEU A 349 -20.48 -6.81 27.21
CA LEU A 349 -20.21 -5.90 28.33
C LEU A 349 -21.47 -5.41 29.04
N SER A 350 -22.62 -5.36 28.34
CA SER A 350 -23.89 -4.88 28.87
C SER A 350 -24.71 -5.96 29.59
N THR A 351 -24.32 -7.26 29.50
CA THR A 351 -25.07 -8.35 30.16
C THR A 351 -24.53 -8.61 31.55
N PRO A 352 -25.39 -8.54 32.63
CA PRO A 352 -24.98 -8.81 33.99
C PRO A 352 -24.46 -10.24 34.17
N GLU A 353 -23.47 -10.42 35.05
CA GLU A 353 -22.86 -11.72 35.36
C GLU A 353 -23.73 -12.70 36.16
N GLU A 354 -24.94 -12.33 36.53
CA GLU A 354 -25.80 -13.06 37.48
C GLU A 354 -26.38 -14.39 37.00
N ASN A 355 -26.11 -14.87 35.78
CA ASN A 355 -26.69 -16.11 35.27
C ASN A 355 -25.70 -17.28 35.16
N ILE A 356 -26.12 -18.42 35.71
CA ILE A 356 -25.43 -19.73 35.83
C ILE A 356 -24.85 -20.27 34.50
N ASN A 357 -25.14 -19.67 33.37
CA ASN A 357 -24.72 -20.12 32.04
C ASN A 357 -23.64 -19.20 31.35
N VAL A 358 -22.88 -18.43 32.14
CA VAL A 358 -21.87 -17.48 31.61
C VAL A 358 -20.81 -18.17 30.74
N GLU A 359 -20.37 -19.37 31.15
CA GLU A 359 -19.36 -20.11 30.39
C GLU A 359 -19.86 -20.59 29.02
N GLN A 360 -21.06 -21.15 28.97
CA GLN A 360 -21.69 -21.63 27.74
C GLN A 360 -21.97 -20.48 26.78
N ARG A 361 -22.40 -19.33 27.31
CA ARG A 361 -22.64 -18.11 26.53
C ARG A 361 -21.34 -17.50 26.02
N SER A 362 -20.28 -17.51 26.85
CA SER A 362 -18.93 -17.07 26.43
C SER A 362 -18.40 -17.93 25.29
N LYS A 363 -18.56 -19.26 25.37
CA LYS A 363 -18.18 -20.18 24.27
C LYS A 363 -18.98 -19.91 23.00
N ALA A 364 -20.30 -19.71 23.10
CA ALA A 364 -21.14 -19.41 21.93
C ALA A 364 -20.72 -18.10 21.24
N VAL A 365 -20.44 -17.05 22.00
CA VAL A 365 -19.90 -15.78 21.47
C VAL A 365 -18.53 -15.97 20.82
N GLY A 366 -17.66 -16.78 21.44
CA GLY A 366 -16.36 -17.13 20.87
C GLY A 366 -16.47 -17.83 19.52
N VAL A 367 -17.30 -18.86 19.44
CA VAL A 367 -17.58 -19.60 18.20
C VAL A 367 -18.17 -18.68 17.12
N PHE A 368 -19.12 -17.80 17.50
CA PHE A 368 -19.69 -16.82 16.57
C PHE A 368 -18.61 -15.88 15.99
N LEU A 369 -17.71 -15.34 16.82
CA LEU A 369 -16.63 -14.48 16.37
C LEU A 369 -15.65 -15.21 15.46
N ILE A 370 -15.31 -16.47 15.78
CA ILE A 370 -14.50 -17.34 14.91
C ILE A 370 -15.20 -17.55 13.57
N ALA A 371 -16.51 -17.82 13.56
CA ALA A 371 -17.26 -18.00 12.32
C ALA A 371 -17.25 -16.72 11.45
N VAL A 372 -17.41 -15.55 12.08
CA VAL A 372 -17.34 -14.24 11.39
C VAL A 372 -15.97 -14.02 10.76
N ASP A 373 -14.89 -14.30 11.47
CA ASP A 373 -13.53 -14.15 10.95
C ASP A 373 -13.22 -15.17 9.85
N ALA A 374 -13.60 -16.43 10.05
CA ALA A 374 -13.45 -17.47 9.05
C ALA A 374 -14.21 -17.14 7.76
N MET A 375 -15.44 -16.64 7.87
CA MET A 375 -16.23 -16.20 6.71
C MET A 375 -15.55 -15.04 5.97
N THR A 376 -15.04 -14.06 6.71
CA THR A 376 -14.31 -12.93 6.13
C THR A 376 -13.07 -13.41 5.39
N PHE A 377 -12.32 -14.36 5.98
CA PHE A 377 -11.14 -14.95 5.37
C PHE A 377 -11.46 -15.73 4.09
N VAL A 378 -12.52 -16.53 4.12
CA VAL A 378 -12.98 -17.28 2.93
C VAL A 378 -13.38 -16.33 1.81
N LEU A 379 -14.11 -15.26 2.11
CA LEU A 379 -14.50 -14.26 1.11
C LEU A 379 -13.28 -13.56 0.51
N PHE A 380 -12.29 -13.22 1.34
CA PHE A 380 -11.04 -12.63 0.88
C PHE A 380 -10.25 -13.60 -0.03
N PHE A 381 -10.15 -14.87 0.37
CA PHE A 381 -9.49 -15.89 -0.42
C PHE A 381 -10.21 -16.13 -1.76
N MET A 382 -11.52 -16.23 -1.75
CA MET A 382 -12.34 -16.38 -2.96
C MET A 382 -12.18 -15.19 -3.91
N SER A 383 -12.12 -13.95 -3.38
CA SER A 383 -11.87 -12.77 -4.20
C SER A 383 -10.49 -12.80 -4.85
N GLY A 384 -9.48 -13.27 -4.14
CA GLY A 384 -8.13 -13.48 -4.69
C GLY A 384 -8.10 -14.52 -5.81
N VAL A 385 -8.76 -15.65 -5.61
CA VAL A 385 -8.91 -16.69 -6.64
C VAL A 385 -9.64 -16.17 -7.87
N LEU A 386 -10.73 -15.42 -7.69
CA LEU A 386 -11.46 -14.81 -8.80
C LEU A 386 -10.59 -13.81 -9.57
N CYS A 387 -9.79 -13.03 -8.88
CA CYS A 387 -8.84 -12.10 -9.49
C CYS A 387 -7.79 -12.85 -10.33
N ILE A 388 -7.22 -13.93 -9.80
CA ILE A 388 -6.26 -14.79 -10.53
C ILE A 388 -6.91 -15.42 -11.76
N VAL A 389 -8.13 -15.97 -11.62
CA VAL A 389 -8.87 -16.56 -12.74
C VAL A 389 -9.20 -15.52 -13.81
N TRP A 390 -9.54 -14.30 -13.40
CA TRP A 390 -9.78 -13.19 -14.33
C TRP A 390 -8.50 -12.81 -15.09
N LEU A 391 -7.37 -12.68 -14.39
CA LEU A 391 -6.06 -12.42 -14.99
C LEU A 391 -5.67 -13.52 -16.00
N PHE A 392 -5.88 -14.79 -15.65
CA PHE A 392 -5.63 -15.91 -16.56
C PHE A 392 -6.53 -15.89 -17.80
N ARG A 393 -7.79 -15.47 -17.65
CA ARG A 393 -8.72 -15.35 -18.79
C ARG A 393 -8.37 -14.18 -19.70
N SER A 394 -7.99 -13.03 -19.14
CA SER A 394 -7.56 -11.88 -19.92
C SER A 394 -6.24 -12.16 -20.66
N TRP A 395 -5.30 -12.87 -20.02
CA TRP A 395 -4.06 -13.31 -20.67
C TRP A 395 -4.31 -14.25 -21.85
N LYS A 396 -5.23 -15.22 -21.69
CA LYS A 396 -5.59 -16.18 -22.74
C LYS A 396 -6.42 -15.57 -23.87
N ALA A 397 -7.07 -14.44 -23.64
CA ALA A 397 -7.80 -13.69 -24.68
C ALA A 397 -6.89 -12.76 -25.49
N ALA A 398 -5.68 -12.46 -24.97
CA ALA A 398 -4.65 -11.67 -25.62
C ALA A 398 -3.68 -12.51 -26.48
N GLU A 399 -3.70 -13.86 -26.35
CA GLU A 399 -3.05 -14.82 -27.27
C GLU A 399 -3.96 -15.14 -28.47
#